data_89ab75ecf49c878d0458cae8188a6b75
#
_entry.id   89ab75ecf49c878d0458cae8188a6b75
#
_cell.length_a   1.000
_cell.length_b   1.000
_cell.length_c   1.000
_cell.angle_alpha   90.00
_cell.angle_beta   90.00
_cell.angle_gamma   90.00
#
_symmetry.space_group_name_H-M   'P 1'
#
loop_
_entity.id
_entity.type
_entity.pdbx_description
1 polymer ?
#
loop_
_entity_poly.entity_id
_entity_poly.type
_entity_poly.pdbx_seq_one_letter_code
_entity_poly.pdbx_strand_id
1 'polypeptide(L)'
;MLGVGPGDEVIVPAYTYTATASVVHHVGAKIVMVDVAPDSFETDYDRIADAITERTKVVMPVDLGGVMCNYERVFAAVESKRELFRPANDIQKAFGRVIVLADAAHAFGARWHNRMCGEVADFTSFSFHAVKNASS
;
A
#
# COMPACT_ATOMS: atom_id res chain seq x y z
N MET A 1 12.53 2.62 8.34
CA MET A 1 12.96 3.34 7.12
C MET A 1 12.04 4.51 6.83
N LEU A 2 10.73 4.34 6.60
CA LEU A 2 9.80 5.45 6.27
C LEU A 2 9.46 6.35 7.45
N GLY A 3 9.87 6.02 8.68
CA GLY A 3 9.60 6.79 9.89
C GLY A 3 8.14 6.77 10.33
N VAL A 4 7.40 5.71 9.99
CA VAL A 4 6.02 5.49 10.42
C VAL A 4 6.03 4.92 11.83
N GLY A 5 5.15 5.44 12.71
CA GLY A 5 5.11 5.03 14.11
C GLY A 5 3.84 5.46 14.83
N PRO A 6 3.87 5.52 16.18
CA PRO A 6 2.72 5.92 16.99
C PRO A 6 2.16 7.29 16.58
N GLY A 7 0.84 7.34 16.41
CA GLY A 7 0.12 8.54 15.96
C GLY A 7 -0.09 8.61 14.44
N ASP A 8 0.66 7.85 13.65
CA ASP A 8 0.47 7.75 12.21
C ASP A 8 -0.60 6.72 11.86
N GLU A 9 -1.12 6.81 10.64
CA GLU A 9 -2.09 5.90 10.06
C GLU A 9 -1.52 5.26 8.79
N VAL A 10 -1.81 3.96 8.62
CA VAL A 10 -1.50 3.21 7.39
C VAL A 10 -2.78 2.59 6.87
N ILE A 11 -3.10 2.86 5.61
CA ILE A 11 -4.26 2.29 4.92
C ILE A 11 -3.88 0.93 4.34
N VAL A 12 -4.67 -0.09 4.64
CA VAL A 12 -4.51 -1.47 4.14
C VAL A 12 -5.86 -2.01 3.65
N PRO A 13 -5.90 -2.94 2.68
CA PRO A 13 -7.15 -3.60 2.33
C PRO A 13 -7.62 -4.50 3.46
N ALA A 14 -8.93 -4.62 3.64
CA ALA A 14 -9.53 -5.54 4.61
C ALA A 14 -9.35 -7.01 4.19
N TYR A 15 -9.31 -7.28 2.89
CA TYR A 15 -9.05 -8.61 2.34
C TYR A 15 -7.57 -8.78 2.00
N THR A 16 -6.81 -9.27 2.94
CA THR A 16 -5.38 -9.55 2.80
C THR A 16 -4.91 -10.60 3.81
N TYR A 17 -3.70 -11.10 3.63
CA TYR A 17 -3.04 -11.90 4.66
C TYR A 17 -2.65 -11.00 5.84
N THR A 18 -2.70 -11.54 7.06
CA THR A 18 -2.48 -10.78 8.31
C THR A 18 -1.16 -10.02 8.36
N ALA A 19 -0.14 -10.45 7.63
CA ALA A 19 1.17 -9.81 7.63
C ALA A 19 1.10 -8.33 7.21
N THR A 20 0.26 -7.99 6.22
CA THR A 20 0.07 -6.61 5.75
C THR A 20 -0.39 -5.68 6.88
N ALA A 21 -1.31 -6.14 7.73
CA ALA A 21 -1.78 -5.37 8.88
C ALA A 21 -0.84 -5.49 10.09
N SER A 22 -0.24 -6.65 10.31
CA SER A 22 0.63 -6.90 11.47
C SER A 22 1.85 -6.00 11.47
N VAL A 23 2.47 -5.73 10.32
CA VAL A 23 3.64 -4.84 10.24
C VAL A 23 3.31 -3.41 10.66
N VAL A 24 2.09 -2.95 10.38
CA VAL A 24 1.60 -1.63 10.82
C VAL A 24 1.47 -1.59 12.35
N HIS A 25 0.92 -2.66 12.93
CA HIS A 25 0.81 -2.79 14.39
C HIS A 25 2.20 -2.83 15.06
N HIS A 26 3.16 -3.57 14.48
CA HIS A 26 4.51 -3.70 15.03
C HIS A 26 5.26 -2.38 15.11
N VAL A 27 5.01 -1.44 14.20
CA VAL A 27 5.61 -0.09 14.27
C VAL A 27 4.81 0.88 15.14
N GLY A 28 3.70 0.43 15.73
CA GLY A 28 2.84 1.23 16.62
C GLY A 28 1.92 2.21 15.88
N ALA A 29 1.79 2.09 14.57
CA ALA A 29 0.88 2.90 13.79
C ALA A 29 -0.56 2.34 13.83
N LYS A 30 -1.53 3.18 13.54
CA LYS A 30 -2.93 2.78 13.44
C LYS A 30 -3.22 2.18 12.08
N ILE A 31 -3.82 0.99 12.07
CA ILE A 31 -4.34 0.33 10.88
C ILE A 31 -5.67 0.99 10.49
N VAL A 32 -5.78 1.44 9.25
CA VAL A 32 -7.03 1.91 8.64
C VAL A 32 -7.40 0.93 7.53
N MET A 33 -8.45 0.16 7.73
CA MET A 33 -8.88 -0.83 6.75
C MET A 33 -9.84 -0.22 5.74
N VAL A 34 -9.61 -0.53 4.47
CA VAL A 34 -10.49 -0.19 3.36
C VAL A 34 -11.00 -1.48 2.74
N ASP A 35 -12.30 -1.55 2.50
CA ASP A 35 -12.93 -2.74 1.95
C ASP A 35 -12.57 -2.94 0.47
N VAL A 36 -12.92 -4.10 -0.07
CA VAL A 36 -12.82 -4.41 -1.49
C VAL A 36 -14.01 -3.83 -2.24
N ALA A 37 -13.84 -3.63 -3.55
CA ALA A 37 -14.93 -3.23 -4.41
C ALA A 37 -16.02 -4.33 -4.48
N PRO A 38 -17.31 -3.99 -4.69
CA PRO A 38 -18.36 -4.99 -4.86
C PRO A 38 -17.99 -6.00 -5.95
N ASP A 39 -18.25 -7.26 -5.67
CA ASP A 39 -18.01 -8.40 -6.58
C ASP A 39 -16.53 -8.54 -7.03
N SER A 40 -15.60 -8.03 -6.25
CA SER A 40 -14.16 -8.04 -6.53
C SER A 40 -13.35 -8.40 -5.29
N PHE A 41 -12.09 -8.83 -5.49
CA PHE A 41 -11.07 -8.92 -4.44
C PHE A 41 -10.12 -7.73 -4.45
N GLU A 42 -10.27 -6.82 -5.41
CA GLU A 42 -9.46 -5.60 -5.47
C GLU A 42 -9.95 -4.58 -4.42
N THR A 43 -9.01 -3.84 -3.86
CA THR A 43 -9.32 -2.72 -2.97
C THR A 43 -10.24 -1.72 -3.66
N ASP A 44 -11.23 -1.21 -2.95
CA ASP A 44 -12.03 -0.08 -3.44
C ASP A 44 -11.17 1.20 -3.44
N TYR A 45 -10.71 1.60 -4.61
CA TYR A 45 -9.78 2.73 -4.78
C TYR A 45 -10.39 4.08 -4.38
N ASP A 46 -11.71 4.24 -4.51
CA ASP A 46 -12.39 5.47 -4.10
C ASP A 46 -12.40 5.59 -2.57
N ARG A 47 -12.55 4.46 -1.88
CA ARG A 47 -12.45 4.40 -0.42
C ARG A 47 -11.05 4.71 0.11
N ILE A 48 -9.99 4.46 -0.67
CA ILE A 48 -8.63 4.87 -0.29
C ILE A 48 -8.60 6.39 -0.10
N ALA A 49 -9.10 7.16 -1.08
CA ALA A 49 -9.12 8.62 -0.99
C ALA A 49 -9.92 9.11 0.22
N ASP A 50 -11.08 8.52 0.48
CA ASP A 50 -11.94 8.88 1.62
C ASP A 50 -11.28 8.60 2.97
N ALA A 51 -10.44 7.56 3.05
CA ALA A 51 -9.76 7.14 4.27
C ALA A 51 -8.50 7.96 4.60
N ILE A 52 -7.98 8.77 3.65
CA ILE A 52 -6.79 9.57 3.87
C ILE A 52 -7.08 10.74 4.82
N THR A 53 -6.27 10.85 5.86
CA THR A 53 -6.28 11.94 6.85
C THR A 53 -4.91 12.60 6.95
N GLU A 54 -4.77 13.65 7.75
CA GLU A 54 -3.46 14.28 8.04
C GLU A 54 -2.46 13.32 8.72
N ARG A 55 -2.95 12.25 9.34
CA ARG A 55 -2.11 11.23 9.97
C ARG A 55 -1.68 10.12 9.01
N THR A 56 -2.32 10.00 7.86
CA THR A 56 -2.00 8.94 6.88
C THR A 56 -0.60 9.17 6.29
N LYS A 57 0.28 8.17 6.43
CA LYS A 57 1.65 8.22 5.90
C LYS A 57 1.86 7.24 4.74
N VAL A 58 1.18 6.10 4.78
CA VAL A 58 1.36 5.03 3.81
C VAL A 58 0.01 4.45 3.40
N VAL A 59 -0.11 4.09 2.13
CA VAL A 59 -1.13 3.17 1.62
C VAL A 59 -0.41 1.90 1.19
N MET A 60 -0.90 0.73 1.61
CA MET A 60 -0.33 -0.58 1.27
C MET A 60 -1.32 -1.38 0.41
N PRO A 61 -1.40 -1.14 -0.90
CA PRO A 61 -2.17 -2.00 -1.79
C PRO A 61 -1.55 -3.40 -1.85
N VAL A 62 -2.39 -4.42 -2.05
CA VAL A 62 -1.95 -5.82 -2.11
C VAL A 62 -2.22 -6.38 -3.50
N ASP A 63 -1.18 -6.84 -4.16
CA ASP A 63 -1.23 -7.49 -5.49
C ASP A 63 -1.66 -8.96 -5.32
N LEU A 64 -2.93 -9.15 -4.98
CA LEU A 64 -3.49 -10.42 -4.55
C LEU A 64 -3.53 -11.44 -5.68
N GLY A 65 -3.08 -12.67 -5.40
CA GLY A 65 -3.10 -13.76 -6.39
C GLY A 65 -2.25 -13.49 -7.64
N GLY A 66 -1.34 -12.52 -7.60
CA GLY A 66 -0.52 -12.12 -8.74
C GLY A 66 -1.21 -11.10 -9.67
N VAL A 67 -2.41 -10.69 -9.34
CA VAL A 67 -3.11 -9.59 -10.04
C VAL A 67 -2.66 -8.27 -9.42
N MET A 68 -1.97 -7.47 -10.21
CA MET A 68 -1.49 -6.18 -9.75
C MET A 68 -2.64 -5.19 -9.63
N CYS A 69 -2.63 -4.41 -8.55
CA CYS A 69 -3.58 -3.33 -8.35
C CYS A 69 -3.54 -2.30 -9.48
N ASN A 70 -4.64 -1.58 -9.67
CA ASN A 70 -4.64 -0.42 -10.57
C ASN A 70 -3.88 0.74 -9.91
N TYR A 71 -2.57 0.80 -10.14
CA TYR A 71 -1.70 1.80 -9.53
C TYR A 71 -2.00 3.22 -10.00
N GLU A 72 -2.57 3.42 -11.19
CA GLU A 72 -3.02 4.75 -11.62
C GLU A 72 -4.12 5.26 -10.69
N ARG A 73 -5.08 4.41 -10.30
CA ARG A 73 -6.13 4.78 -9.35
C ARG A 73 -5.58 4.96 -7.93
N VAL A 74 -4.63 4.11 -7.49
CA VAL A 74 -3.99 4.28 -6.18
C VAL A 74 -3.27 5.63 -6.11
N PHE A 75 -2.46 5.95 -7.12
CA PHE A 75 -1.75 7.25 -7.16
C PHE A 75 -2.70 8.42 -7.29
N ALA A 76 -3.77 8.31 -8.09
CA ALA A 76 -4.79 9.36 -8.18
C ALA A 76 -5.44 9.63 -6.82
N ALA A 77 -5.74 8.57 -6.04
CA ALA A 77 -6.30 8.69 -4.69
C ALA A 77 -5.36 9.45 -3.75
N VAL A 78 -4.07 9.08 -3.69
CA VAL A 78 -3.10 9.75 -2.79
C VAL A 78 -2.79 11.18 -3.25
N GLU A 79 -2.74 11.44 -4.56
CA GLU A 79 -2.54 12.79 -5.09
C GLU A 79 -3.74 13.71 -4.82
N SER A 80 -4.95 13.20 -4.89
CA SER A 80 -6.18 13.98 -4.62
C SER A 80 -6.26 14.54 -3.19
N LYS A 81 -5.46 13.99 -2.27
CA LYS A 81 -5.40 14.37 -0.85
C LYS A 81 -4.03 14.89 -0.43
N ARG A 82 -3.21 15.30 -1.39
CA ARG A 82 -1.84 15.76 -1.14
C ARG A 82 -1.78 16.90 -0.11
N GLU A 83 -2.74 17.80 -0.11
CA GLU A 83 -2.82 18.92 0.81
C GLU A 83 -3.00 18.52 2.29
N LEU A 84 -3.52 17.32 2.53
CA LEU A 84 -3.65 16.78 3.90
C LEU A 84 -2.34 16.20 4.43
N PHE A 85 -1.37 15.91 3.57
CA PHE A 85 -0.16 15.21 3.96
C PHE A 85 0.72 16.06 4.89
N ARG A 86 1.10 15.51 6.03
CA ARG A 86 1.98 16.14 7.02
C ARG A 86 3.24 15.29 7.21
N PRO A 87 4.32 15.59 6.50
CA PRO A 87 5.56 14.82 6.61
C PRO A 87 6.20 14.97 7.99
N ALA A 88 6.66 13.85 8.57
CA ALA A 88 7.33 13.80 9.87
C ALA A 88 8.86 13.71 9.76
N ASN A 89 9.39 13.46 8.56
CA ASN A 89 10.84 13.32 8.33
C ASN A 89 11.21 13.70 6.89
N ASP A 90 12.50 13.72 6.57
CA ASP A 90 13.00 14.19 5.28
C ASP A 90 12.63 13.23 4.12
N ILE A 91 12.51 11.93 4.38
CA ILE A 91 12.05 10.96 3.36
C ILE A 91 10.60 11.28 2.99
N GLN A 92 9.73 11.43 3.96
CA GLN A 92 8.33 11.78 3.74
C GLN A 92 8.19 13.15 3.05
N LYS A 93 9.04 14.13 3.42
CA LYS A 93 9.09 15.44 2.74
C LYS A 93 9.47 15.31 1.26
N ALA A 94 10.43 14.44 0.93
CA ALA A 94 10.86 14.23 -0.44
C ALA A 94 9.74 13.68 -1.34
N PHE A 95 8.85 12.81 -0.80
CA PHE A 95 7.66 12.36 -1.52
C PHE A 95 6.58 13.45 -1.61
N GLY A 96 6.41 14.24 -0.58
CA GLY A 96 5.41 15.32 -0.53
C GLY A 96 3.95 14.85 -0.62
N ARG A 97 3.70 13.57 -0.42
CA ARG A 97 2.38 12.90 -0.40
C ARG A 97 2.43 11.60 0.38
N VAL A 98 1.28 10.99 0.58
CA VAL A 98 1.17 9.63 1.12
C VAL A 98 1.96 8.66 0.24
N ILE A 99 2.78 7.82 0.86
CA ILE A 99 3.68 6.87 0.20
C ILE A 99 2.89 5.61 -0.18
N VAL A 100 3.14 5.08 -1.38
CA VAL A 100 2.56 3.82 -1.85
C VAL A 100 3.58 2.70 -1.67
N LEU A 101 3.30 1.78 -0.74
CA LEU A 101 4.11 0.59 -0.47
C LEU A 101 3.34 -0.66 -0.90
N ALA A 102 3.68 -1.23 -2.04
CA ALA A 102 3.03 -2.43 -2.54
C ALA A 102 3.38 -3.68 -1.71
N ASP A 103 2.37 -4.41 -1.28
CA ASP A 103 2.53 -5.80 -0.82
C ASP A 103 2.37 -6.72 -2.03
N ALA A 104 3.49 -7.10 -2.60
CA ALA A 104 3.59 -7.94 -3.79
C ALA A 104 3.98 -9.39 -3.46
N ALA A 105 3.59 -9.86 -2.27
CA ALA A 105 3.90 -11.22 -1.82
C ALA A 105 3.42 -12.33 -2.76
N HIS A 106 2.45 -12.04 -3.64
CA HIS A 106 1.94 -12.98 -4.67
C HIS A 106 2.32 -12.57 -6.11
N ALA A 107 3.05 -11.48 -6.31
CA ALA A 107 3.16 -10.84 -7.62
C ALA A 107 4.59 -10.79 -8.18
N PHE A 108 5.54 -11.58 -7.63
CA PHE A 108 6.87 -11.64 -8.20
C PHE A 108 6.80 -12.13 -9.66
N GLY A 109 7.33 -11.33 -10.59
CA GLY A 109 7.26 -11.59 -12.02
C GLY A 109 5.98 -11.12 -12.74
N ALA A 110 4.98 -10.65 -12.01
CA ALA A 110 3.77 -10.08 -12.61
C ALA A 110 4.08 -8.79 -13.39
N ARG A 111 3.21 -8.47 -14.35
CA ARG A 111 3.29 -7.26 -15.18
C ARG A 111 1.97 -6.52 -15.21
N TRP A 112 2.06 -5.21 -15.21
CA TRP A 112 0.94 -4.30 -15.40
C TRP A 112 1.34 -3.19 -16.39
N HIS A 113 0.60 -3.05 -17.49
CA HIS A 113 0.94 -2.10 -18.58
C HIS A 113 2.41 -2.20 -19.03
N ASN A 114 2.92 -3.44 -19.24
CA ASN A 114 4.30 -3.75 -19.61
C ASN A 114 5.39 -3.39 -18.57
N ARG A 115 5.02 -2.86 -17.41
CA ARG A 115 5.94 -2.63 -16.29
C ARG A 115 5.96 -3.84 -15.36
N MET A 116 7.13 -4.17 -14.86
CA MET A 116 7.27 -5.26 -13.88
C MET A 116 6.71 -4.84 -12.52
N CYS A 117 6.17 -5.82 -11.79
CA CYS A 117 5.95 -5.65 -10.37
C CYS A 117 7.26 -5.27 -9.68
N GLY A 118 7.23 -4.21 -8.87
CA GLY A 118 8.44 -3.58 -8.31
C GLY A 118 8.83 -2.26 -8.98
N GLU A 119 8.27 -1.96 -10.16
CA GLU A 119 8.55 -0.70 -10.88
C GLU A 119 7.43 0.33 -10.79
N VAL A 120 6.29 -0.03 -10.20
CA VAL A 120 5.06 0.78 -10.29
C VAL A 120 4.71 1.51 -9.00
N ALA A 121 5.08 0.99 -7.84
CA ALA A 121 4.87 1.63 -6.54
C ALA A 121 6.12 2.41 -6.10
N ASP A 122 6.02 3.24 -5.05
CA ASP A 122 7.19 3.91 -4.46
C ASP A 122 8.14 2.90 -3.82
N PHE A 123 7.57 1.88 -3.18
CA PHE A 123 8.29 0.73 -2.60
C PHE A 123 7.47 -0.53 -2.85
N THR A 124 8.17 -1.65 -2.93
CA THR A 124 7.53 -2.97 -3.13
C THR A 124 8.15 -3.99 -2.19
N SER A 125 7.31 -4.71 -1.47
CA SER A 125 7.69 -5.84 -0.63
C SER A 125 7.36 -7.15 -1.34
N PHE A 126 8.32 -8.03 -1.45
CA PHE A 126 8.15 -9.39 -1.99
C PHE A 126 8.26 -10.44 -0.89
N SER A 127 7.65 -11.59 -1.09
CA SER A 127 7.80 -12.75 -0.23
C SER A 127 8.42 -13.92 -1.01
N PHE A 128 9.42 -14.54 -0.43
CA PHE A 128 10.06 -15.76 -0.94
C PHE A 128 9.74 -16.98 -0.07
N HIS A 129 8.60 -16.92 0.65
CA HIS A 129 8.12 -18.08 1.38
C HIS A 129 7.83 -19.25 0.44
N ALA A 130 8.01 -20.50 0.88
CA ALA A 130 7.96 -21.71 0.07
C ALA A 130 6.72 -21.90 -0.82
N VAL A 131 5.60 -21.22 -0.50
CA VAL A 131 4.34 -21.29 -1.27
C VAL A 131 4.18 -20.13 -2.26
N LYS A 132 5.19 -19.25 -2.42
CA LYS A 132 5.12 -18.08 -3.30
C LYS A 132 5.66 -18.39 -4.70
N ASN A 133 5.49 -17.43 -5.63
CA ASN A 133 5.90 -17.54 -7.04
C ASN A 133 7.39 -17.81 -7.23
N ALA A 134 8.22 -17.29 -6.32
CA ALA A 134 9.63 -17.63 -6.21
C ALA A 134 9.93 -17.95 -4.75
N SER A 135 10.53 -19.11 -4.50
CA SER A 135 10.94 -19.55 -3.17
C SER A 135 12.46 -19.70 -3.09
N SER A 136 13.02 -19.42 -1.93
CA SER A 136 14.44 -19.65 -1.59
C SER A 136 14.60 -20.92 -0.77
#